data_7915d079599a2b50d7349c1c25d64543
#
_entry.id   7915d079599a2b50d7349c1c25d64543
#
_cell.length_a   1.000
_cell.length_b   1.000
_cell.length_c   1.000
_cell.angle_alpha   90.00
_cell.angle_beta   90.00
_cell.angle_gamma   90.00
#
_symmetry.space_group_name_H-M   'P 1'
#
loop_
_entity.id
_entity.type
_entity.pdbx_description
1 polymer ?
#
loop_
_entity_poly.entity_id
_entity_poly.type
_entity_poly.pdbx_seq_one_letter_code
_entity_poly.pdbx_strand_id
1 'polypeptide(L)'
;MNVSHLIKSFTLWEFLKAHWLTLRYFFKPKATINYPFEKNPLSPRFRGEHALRRYANGEERCIACKLCEAVCPAQAITIEAEPRDDGSRRTTRYDIDMTKCIFCGFCQEACPVDAIVEGPNFEYATETREELLYDKTKLLANGDKWERLLAANLAADAPYR
;
A
#
# COMPACT_ATOMS: atom_id res chain seq x y z
N MET A 1 32.31 15.18 41.07
CA MET A 1 32.32 15.44 39.61
C MET A 1 33.73 15.14 39.13
N ASN A 2 33.89 14.24 38.15
CA ASN A 2 35.22 13.73 37.77
C ASN A 2 35.90 14.77 36.85
N VAL A 3 37.11 15.21 37.16
CA VAL A 3 37.87 16.24 36.41
C VAL A 3 37.97 15.89 34.91
N SER A 4 38.11 14.59 34.59
CA SER A 4 38.14 14.11 33.22
C SER A 4 36.82 14.36 32.47
N HIS A 5 35.68 14.33 33.15
CA HIS A 5 34.37 14.64 32.58
C HIS A 5 34.22 16.13 32.26
N LEU A 6 34.70 16.99 33.15
CA LEU A 6 34.73 18.44 32.95
C LEU A 6 35.58 18.81 31.72
N ILE A 7 36.78 18.25 31.61
CA ILE A 7 37.65 18.50 30.46
C ILE A 7 36.99 18.07 29.15
N LYS A 8 36.38 16.87 29.10
CA LYS A 8 35.66 16.40 27.93
C LYS A 8 34.46 17.27 27.53
N SER A 9 33.71 17.80 28.51
CA SER A 9 32.61 18.73 28.28
C SER A 9 33.08 20.06 27.72
N PHE A 10 34.15 20.63 28.28
CA PHE A 10 34.72 21.90 27.80
C PHE A 10 35.37 21.78 26.42
N THR A 11 36.02 20.66 26.10
CA THR A 11 36.64 20.42 24.80
C THR A 11 35.69 19.93 23.76
N LEU A 12 34.40 19.73 24.10
CA LEU A 12 33.38 19.16 23.21
C LEU A 12 33.84 17.84 22.55
N TRP A 13 34.59 17.03 23.30
CA TRP A 13 35.25 15.83 22.81
C TRP A 13 34.31 14.85 22.12
N GLU A 14 33.11 14.70 22.63
CA GLU A 14 32.10 13.82 22.03
C GLU A 14 31.60 14.34 20.67
N PHE A 15 31.53 15.66 20.49
CA PHE A 15 31.21 16.24 19.16
C PHE A 15 32.32 16.00 18.16
N LEU A 16 33.57 16.10 18.54
CA LEU A 16 34.69 15.81 17.67
C LEU A 16 34.68 14.34 17.23
N LYS A 17 34.40 13.43 18.14
CA LYS A 17 34.24 12.01 17.82
C LYS A 17 33.07 11.76 16.88
N ALA A 18 31.91 12.40 17.10
CA ALA A 18 30.74 12.27 16.23
C ALA A 18 31.05 12.79 14.82
N HIS A 19 31.72 13.94 14.70
CA HIS A 19 32.13 14.48 13.41
C HIS A 19 33.13 13.56 12.70
N TRP A 20 34.10 13.01 13.42
CA TRP A 20 35.03 12.04 12.87
C TRP A 20 34.34 10.77 12.36
N LEU A 21 33.36 10.27 13.11
CA LEU A 21 32.55 9.12 12.70
C LEU A 21 31.78 9.42 11.42
N THR A 22 31.06 10.55 11.36
CA THR A 22 30.28 10.93 10.16
C THR A 22 31.17 11.19 8.95
N LEU A 23 32.32 11.84 9.15
CA LEU A 23 33.29 12.06 8.09
C LEU A 23 33.84 10.73 7.52
N ARG A 24 34.14 9.75 8.38
CA ARG A 24 34.55 8.41 7.97
C ARG A 24 33.46 7.72 7.14
N TYR A 25 32.19 7.86 7.51
CA TYR A 25 31.06 7.29 6.76
C TYR A 25 30.81 8.00 5.44
N PHE A 26 31.11 9.30 5.34
CA PHE A 26 31.01 10.07 4.11
C PHE A 26 31.84 9.46 2.96
N PHE A 27 33.00 8.90 3.27
CA PHE A 27 33.90 8.27 2.29
C PHE A 27 33.65 6.77 2.07
N LYS A 28 32.67 6.17 2.77
CA LYS A 28 32.28 4.78 2.51
C LYS A 28 31.38 4.65 1.30
N PRO A 29 31.30 3.48 0.67
CA PRO A 29 30.29 3.19 -0.35
C PRO A 29 28.90 3.44 0.20
N LYS A 30 28.05 4.11 -0.59
CA LYS A 30 26.67 4.41 -0.22
C LYS A 30 25.84 3.11 -0.23
N ALA A 31 25.06 2.89 0.83
CA ALA A 31 24.11 1.80 0.92
C ALA A 31 22.74 2.17 0.34
N THR A 32 22.50 3.46 0.11
CA THR A 32 21.23 3.98 -0.42
C THR A 32 21.18 3.85 -1.94
N ILE A 33 19.99 3.56 -2.46
CA ILE A 33 19.70 3.58 -3.89
C ILE A 33 19.29 4.98 -4.36
N ASN A 34 19.48 5.27 -5.65
CA ASN A 34 19.14 6.57 -6.23
C ASN A 34 17.67 6.57 -6.73
N TYR A 35 16.71 6.59 -5.80
CA TYR A 35 15.29 6.75 -6.11
C TYR A 35 15.04 8.14 -6.72
N PRO A 36 14.20 8.32 -7.77
CA PRO A 36 13.32 7.31 -8.40
C PRO A 36 13.95 6.51 -9.56
N PHE A 37 15.22 6.77 -9.90
CA PHE A 37 15.89 6.13 -11.05
C PHE A 37 16.19 4.65 -10.77
N GLU A 38 16.46 4.33 -9.51
CA GLU A 38 16.65 2.96 -9.03
C GLU A 38 15.57 2.65 -8.00
N LYS A 39 14.93 1.47 -8.12
CA LYS A 39 13.88 1.00 -7.21
C LYS A 39 14.21 -0.39 -6.70
N ASN A 40 13.96 -0.63 -5.42
CA ASN A 40 14.05 -1.96 -4.84
C ASN A 40 12.91 -2.85 -5.33
N PRO A 41 13.15 -4.18 -5.49
CA PRO A 41 12.07 -5.11 -5.74
C PRO A 41 11.09 -5.13 -4.57
N LEU A 42 9.80 -5.06 -4.87
CA LEU A 42 8.74 -5.13 -3.88
C LEU A 42 8.44 -6.58 -3.52
N SER A 43 8.06 -6.81 -2.26
CA SER A 43 7.54 -8.10 -1.83
C SER A 43 6.21 -8.41 -2.53
N PRO A 44 5.90 -9.68 -2.84
CA PRO A 44 4.57 -10.08 -3.32
C PRO A 44 3.43 -9.69 -2.36
N ARG A 45 3.74 -9.50 -1.08
CA ARG A 45 2.79 -9.08 -0.03
C ARG A 45 2.80 -7.58 0.24
N PHE A 46 3.37 -6.79 -0.66
CA PHE A 46 3.37 -5.34 -0.51
C PHE A 46 1.95 -4.80 -0.60
N ARG A 47 1.60 -3.92 0.31
CA ARG A 47 0.29 -3.30 0.45
C ARG A 47 0.33 -1.87 -0.07
N GLY A 48 0.11 -1.70 -1.37
CA GLY A 48 0.06 -0.39 -2.01
C GLY A 48 -1.35 -0.01 -2.46
N GLU A 49 -1.45 0.70 -3.55
CA GLU A 49 -2.67 1.25 -4.11
C GLU A 49 -3.74 0.17 -4.37
N HIS A 50 -4.97 0.42 -3.94
CA HIS A 50 -6.09 -0.50 -4.09
C HIS A 50 -6.52 -0.67 -5.54
N ALA A 51 -6.95 -1.89 -5.86
CA ALA A 51 -7.43 -2.26 -7.18
C ALA A 51 -8.61 -3.24 -7.08
N LEU A 52 -9.61 -3.08 -7.95
CA LEU A 52 -10.67 -4.05 -8.17
C LEU A 52 -10.36 -4.88 -9.41
N ARG A 53 -10.36 -6.20 -9.27
CA ARG A 53 -10.01 -7.13 -10.35
C ARG A 53 -11.21 -7.58 -11.15
N ARG A 54 -10.94 -7.95 -12.40
CA ARG A 54 -11.90 -8.60 -13.31
C ARG A 54 -11.53 -10.06 -13.55
N TYR A 55 -12.49 -10.83 -14.03
CA TYR A 55 -12.24 -12.12 -14.62
C TYR A 55 -11.69 -11.97 -16.05
N ALA A 56 -11.15 -13.05 -16.63
CA ALA A 56 -10.60 -13.04 -17.99
C ALA A 56 -11.64 -12.69 -19.07
N ASN A 57 -12.93 -12.90 -18.78
CA ASN A 57 -14.04 -12.52 -19.65
C ASN A 57 -14.41 -11.03 -19.56
N GLY A 58 -13.69 -10.24 -18.75
CA GLY A 58 -13.93 -8.81 -18.52
C GLY A 58 -14.97 -8.50 -17.44
N GLU A 59 -15.65 -9.50 -16.88
CA GLU A 59 -16.64 -9.30 -15.83
C GLU A 59 -15.96 -8.94 -14.48
N GLU A 60 -16.61 -8.07 -13.69
CA GLU A 60 -16.14 -7.72 -12.35
C GLU A 60 -16.17 -8.95 -11.43
N ARG A 61 -15.10 -9.17 -10.67
CA ARG A 61 -15.06 -10.25 -9.66
C ARG A 61 -15.94 -9.95 -8.45
N CYS A 62 -16.17 -8.66 -8.14
CA CYS A 62 -16.90 -8.26 -6.94
C CYS A 62 -18.36 -8.73 -6.98
N ILE A 63 -18.77 -9.49 -5.98
CA ILE A 63 -20.12 -10.02 -5.78
C ILE A 63 -20.95 -9.20 -4.77
N ALA A 64 -20.47 -8.01 -4.40
CA ALA A 64 -21.16 -7.11 -3.47
C ALA A 64 -21.52 -7.74 -2.11
N CYS A 65 -20.67 -8.62 -1.57
CA CYS A 65 -20.89 -9.27 -0.27
C CYS A 65 -20.67 -8.34 0.94
N LYS A 66 -20.06 -7.17 0.75
CA LYS A 66 -19.77 -6.14 1.76
C LYS A 66 -18.84 -6.59 2.91
N LEU A 67 -18.18 -7.74 2.83
CA LEU A 67 -17.26 -8.19 3.87
C LEU A 67 -16.09 -7.23 4.06
N CYS A 68 -15.53 -6.70 2.96
CA CYS A 68 -14.43 -5.74 3.01
C CYS A 68 -14.83 -4.40 3.68
N GLU A 69 -16.08 -3.95 3.50
CA GLU A 69 -16.63 -2.79 4.21
C GLU A 69 -16.77 -3.08 5.71
N ALA A 70 -17.31 -4.24 6.05
CA ALA A 70 -17.56 -4.64 7.45
C ALA A 70 -16.27 -4.84 8.26
N VAL A 71 -15.20 -5.38 7.63
CA VAL A 71 -13.93 -5.67 8.30
C VAL A 71 -13.00 -4.46 8.37
N CYS A 72 -13.29 -3.38 7.62
CA CYS A 72 -12.42 -2.21 7.55
C CYS A 72 -12.32 -1.46 8.89
N PRO A 73 -11.16 -1.48 9.59
CA PRO A 73 -11.04 -0.83 10.89
C PRO A 73 -11.11 0.71 10.80
N ALA A 74 -10.76 1.28 9.65
CA ALA A 74 -10.80 2.71 9.40
C ALA A 74 -12.12 3.19 8.78
N GLN A 75 -13.07 2.26 8.49
CA GLN A 75 -14.34 2.57 7.81
C GLN A 75 -14.11 3.41 6.53
N ALA A 76 -13.07 3.06 5.78
CA ALA A 76 -12.66 3.77 4.58
C ALA A 76 -13.44 3.33 3.33
N ILE A 77 -14.15 2.19 3.39
CA ILE A 77 -14.84 1.57 2.25
C ILE A 77 -16.34 1.80 2.38
N THR A 78 -16.98 2.21 1.29
CA THR A 78 -18.44 2.36 1.18
C THR A 78 -18.93 1.63 -0.03
N ILE A 79 -19.90 0.71 0.16
CA ILE A 79 -20.43 -0.14 -0.92
C ILE A 79 -21.96 -0.02 -0.99
N GLU A 80 -22.47 0.28 -2.19
CA GLU A 80 -23.87 0.12 -2.54
C GLU A 80 -24.04 -1.01 -3.54
N ALA A 81 -25.09 -1.79 -3.41
CA ALA A 81 -25.30 -3.00 -4.20
C ALA A 81 -26.75 -3.10 -4.64
N GLU A 82 -26.96 -3.60 -5.87
CA GLU A 82 -28.26 -3.90 -6.43
C GLU A 82 -28.35 -5.36 -6.86
N PRO A 83 -29.53 -5.98 -6.76
CA PRO A 83 -29.79 -7.28 -7.36
C PRO A 83 -29.83 -7.15 -8.87
N ARG A 84 -29.36 -8.18 -9.58
CA ARG A 84 -29.53 -8.37 -11.02
C ARG A 84 -30.73 -9.28 -11.31
N ASP A 85 -31.18 -9.26 -12.54
CA ASP A 85 -32.29 -10.11 -13.02
C ASP A 85 -31.96 -11.61 -12.90
N ASP A 86 -30.67 -11.98 -12.93
CA ASP A 86 -30.16 -13.34 -12.75
C ASP A 86 -30.10 -13.80 -11.28
N GLY A 87 -30.56 -12.96 -10.34
CA GLY A 87 -30.49 -13.22 -8.89
C GLY A 87 -29.12 -12.96 -8.24
N SER A 88 -28.09 -12.63 -9.02
CA SER A 88 -26.79 -12.20 -8.49
C SER A 88 -26.82 -10.77 -7.99
N ARG A 89 -25.82 -10.37 -7.18
CA ARG A 89 -25.64 -8.99 -6.75
C ARG A 89 -24.41 -8.38 -7.40
N ARG A 90 -24.49 -7.08 -7.69
CA ARG A 90 -23.35 -6.28 -8.17
C ARG A 90 -23.30 -4.95 -7.43
N THR A 91 -22.12 -4.39 -7.36
CA THR A 91 -21.92 -3.06 -6.79
C THR A 91 -22.35 -2.00 -7.79
N THR A 92 -23.21 -1.09 -7.38
CA THR A 92 -23.49 0.15 -8.08
C THR A 92 -22.48 1.21 -7.71
N ARG A 93 -22.06 1.20 -6.44
CA ARG A 93 -21.04 2.09 -5.90
C ARG A 93 -20.01 1.29 -5.10
N TYR A 94 -18.75 1.61 -5.26
CA TYR A 94 -17.65 1.08 -4.47
C TYR A 94 -16.60 2.17 -4.32
N ASP A 95 -16.58 2.83 -3.17
CA ASP A 95 -15.68 3.93 -2.90
C ASP A 95 -14.70 3.56 -1.80
N ILE A 96 -13.46 4.01 -1.94
CA ILE A 96 -12.42 3.93 -0.90
C ILE A 96 -11.88 5.33 -0.65
N ASP A 97 -11.98 5.82 0.58
CA ASP A 97 -11.28 7.02 1.02
C ASP A 97 -9.83 6.64 1.38
N MET A 98 -8.91 6.88 0.44
CA MET A 98 -7.50 6.56 0.60
C MET A 98 -6.82 7.35 1.71
N THR A 99 -7.41 8.49 2.14
CA THR A 99 -6.88 9.29 3.25
C THR A 99 -7.24 8.70 4.62
N LYS A 100 -8.30 7.88 4.70
CA LYS A 100 -8.67 7.13 5.90
C LYS A 100 -8.00 5.76 5.94
N CYS A 101 -7.70 5.18 4.78
CA CYS A 101 -7.16 3.84 4.68
C CYS A 101 -5.80 3.73 5.38
N ILE A 102 -5.61 2.69 6.19
CA ILE A 102 -4.36 2.39 6.90
C ILE A 102 -3.56 1.26 6.25
N PHE A 103 -3.97 0.80 5.06
CA PHE A 103 -3.30 -0.26 4.29
C PHE A 103 -3.05 -1.54 5.10
N CYS A 104 -4.05 -1.94 5.89
CA CYS A 104 -3.94 -3.13 6.75
C CYS A 104 -4.12 -4.46 6.00
N GLY A 105 -4.68 -4.46 4.79
CA GLY A 105 -4.91 -5.65 3.96
C GLY A 105 -6.13 -6.48 4.35
N PHE A 106 -6.88 -6.14 5.39
CA PHE A 106 -8.04 -6.93 5.84
C PHE A 106 -9.13 -7.04 4.79
N CYS A 107 -9.32 -6.01 3.96
CA CYS A 107 -10.27 -6.04 2.86
C CYS A 107 -9.90 -7.11 1.81
N GLN A 108 -8.61 -7.26 1.51
CA GLN A 108 -8.09 -8.27 0.61
C GLN A 108 -8.21 -9.68 1.20
N GLU A 109 -7.92 -9.84 2.49
CA GLU A 109 -8.01 -11.13 3.18
C GLU A 109 -9.47 -11.60 3.34
N ALA A 110 -10.41 -10.67 3.58
CA ALA A 110 -11.82 -10.99 3.73
C ALA A 110 -12.55 -11.25 2.41
N CYS A 111 -11.94 -10.96 1.27
CA CYS A 111 -12.60 -11.08 -0.03
C CYS A 111 -12.63 -12.53 -0.53
N PRO A 112 -13.81 -13.18 -0.63
CA PRO A 112 -13.90 -14.59 -1.01
C PRO A 112 -13.59 -14.87 -2.48
N VAL A 113 -13.51 -13.83 -3.31
CA VAL A 113 -13.32 -13.93 -4.77
C VAL A 113 -12.08 -13.19 -5.27
N ASP A 114 -11.23 -12.72 -4.36
CA ASP A 114 -10.04 -11.89 -4.67
C ASP A 114 -10.36 -10.71 -5.61
N ALA A 115 -11.49 -10.04 -5.34
CA ALA A 115 -11.92 -8.89 -6.13
C ALA A 115 -11.19 -7.61 -5.74
N ILE A 116 -11.14 -7.31 -4.43
CA ILE A 116 -10.36 -6.18 -3.90
C ILE A 116 -8.98 -6.67 -3.50
N VAL A 117 -7.94 -5.99 -3.95
CA VAL A 117 -6.54 -6.30 -3.66
C VAL A 117 -5.74 -5.01 -3.45
N GLU A 118 -4.68 -5.10 -2.67
CA GLU A 118 -3.68 -4.04 -2.54
C GLU A 118 -2.56 -4.31 -3.55
N GLY A 119 -2.32 -3.37 -4.44
CA GLY A 119 -1.42 -3.50 -5.57
C GLY A 119 0.02 -3.11 -5.26
N PRO A 120 0.92 -3.24 -6.24
CA PRO A 120 2.33 -2.91 -6.08
C PRO A 120 2.61 -1.40 -6.17
N ASN A 121 1.65 -0.60 -6.63
CA ASN A 121 1.86 0.83 -6.81
C ASN A 121 1.79 1.59 -5.49
N PHE A 122 2.77 2.46 -5.25
CA PHE A 122 2.81 3.39 -4.11
C PHE A 122 3.02 4.85 -4.54
N GLU A 123 3.22 5.07 -5.84
CA GLU A 123 3.49 6.39 -6.43
C GLU A 123 2.19 6.98 -6.96
N TYR A 124 1.29 7.39 -6.07
CA TYR A 124 -0.02 7.97 -6.42
C TYR A 124 -0.32 9.24 -5.61
N ALA A 125 0.71 10.02 -5.29
CA ALA A 125 0.51 11.32 -4.66
C ALA A 125 -0.32 12.25 -5.56
N THR A 126 -1.21 13.02 -4.96
CA THR A 126 -2.12 13.95 -5.63
C THR A 126 -2.07 15.31 -4.97
N GLU A 127 -2.60 16.34 -5.63
CA GLU A 127 -2.61 17.71 -5.09
C GLU A 127 -3.79 17.94 -4.15
N THR A 128 -4.91 17.24 -4.36
CA THR A 128 -6.15 17.43 -3.59
C THR A 128 -6.59 16.15 -2.91
N ARG A 129 -7.35 16.30 -1.83
CA ARG A 129 -7.91 15.17 -1.09
C ARG A 129 -8.98 14.42 -1.89
N GLU A 130 -9.75 15.14 -2.68
CA GLU A 130 -10.84 14.61 -3.49
C GLU A 130 -10.33 13.58 -4.50
N GLU A 131 -9.13 13.75 -5.03
CA GLU A 131 -8.49 12.81 -5.94
C GLU A 131 -8.11 11.48 -5.26
N LEU A 132 -7.99 11.48 -3.92
CA LEU A 132 -7.76 10.30 -3.09
C LEU A 132 -9.06 9.62 -2.64
N LEU A 133 -10.21 10.12 -3.03
CA LEU A 133 -11.46 9.39 -2.94
C LEU A 133 -11.61 8.54 -4.20
N TYR A 134 -11.26 7.26 -4.08
CA TYR A 134 -11.27 6.33 -5.21
C TYR A 134 -12.66 5.76 -5.41
N ASP A 135 -13.23 6.05 -6.56
CA ASP A 135 -14.48 5.44 -7.02
C ASP A 135 -14.25 4.06 -7.65
N LYS A 136 -15.34 3.36 -7.92
CA LYS A 136 -15.34 2.05 -8.57
C LYS A 136 -14.59 2.05 -9.90
N THR A 137 -14.76 3.11 -10.69
CA THR A 137 -14.15 3.23 -12.03
C THR A 137 -12.63 3.30 -11.93
N LYS A 138 -12.11 4.12 -11.03
CA LYS A 138 -10.67 4.24 -10.77
C LYS A 138 -10.08 2.93 -10.23
N LEU A 139 -10.78 2.29 -9.30
CA LEU A 139 -10.35 0.99 -8.75
C LEU A 139 -10.29 -0.12 -9.79
N LEU A 140 -11.25 -0.17 -10.71
CA LEU A 140 -11.24 -1.13 -11.83
C LEU A 140 -10.13 -0.80 -12.84
N ALA A 141 -9.91 0.47 -13.15
CA ALA A 141 -8.80 0.88 -14.02
C ALA A 141 -7.43 0.50 -13.43
N ASN A 142 -7.26 0.63 -12.11
CA ASN A 142 -6.07 0.14 -11.42
C ASN A 142 -5.94 -1.39 -11.53
N GLY A 143 -7.04 -2.12 -11.40
CA GLY A 143 -7.08 -3.57 -11.59
C GLY A 143 -6.62 -3.97 -12.99
N ASP A 144 -7.19 -3.36 -14.02
CA ASP A 144 -6.84 -3.63 -15.40
C ASP A 144 -5.36 -3.31 -15.70
N LYS A 145 -4.85 -2.20 -15.15
CA LYS A 145 -3.45 -1.76 -15.30
C LYS A 145 -2.46 -2.73 -14.69
N TRP A 146 -2.74 -3.26 -13.51
CA TRP A 146 -1.80 -4.04 -12.72
C TRP A 146 -2.10 -5.54 -12.68
N GLU A 147 -3.15 -6.04 -13.37
CA GLU A 147 -3.63 -7.42 -13.26
C GLU A 147 -2.53 -8.47 -13.37
N ARG A 148 -1.58 -8.31 -14.29
CA ARG A 148 -0.50 -9.29 -14.48
C ARG A 148 0.37 -9.43 -13.23
N LEU A 149 0.71 -8.31 -12.57
CA LEU A 149 1.51 -8.33 -11.34
C LEU A 149 0.67 -8.78 -10.14
N LEU A 150 -0.58 -8.33 -10.06
CA LEU A 150 -1.52 -8.75 -9.02
C LEU A 150 -1.73 -10.26 -9.03
N ALA A 151 -1.96 -10.86 -10.20
CA ALA A 151 -2.11 -12.31 -10.34
C ALA A 151 -0.85 -13.06 -9.94
N ALA A 152 0.33 -12.57 -10.33
CA ALA A 152 1.61 -13.17 -9.95
C ALA A 152 1.87 -13.08 -8.43
N ASN A 153 1.60 -11.94 -7.81
CA ASN A 153 1.74 -11.73 -6.38
C ASN A 153 0.80 -12.63 -5.57
N LEU A 154 -0.47 -12.73 -5.99
CA LEU A 154 -1.44 -13.62 -5.35
C LEU A 154 -1.06 -15.09 -5.47
N ALA A 155 -0.53 -15.52 -6.63
CA ALA A 155 -0.04 -16.88 -6.81
C ALA A 155 1.19 -17.17 -5.92
N ALA A 156 2.10 -16.21 -5.75
CA ALA A 156 3.25 -16.33 -4.87
C ALA A 156 2.84 -16.34 -3.37
N ASP A 157 1.76 -15.66 -3.00
CA ASP A 157 1.24 -15.60 -1.63
C ASP A 157 0.32 -16.79 -1.28
N ALA A 158 -0.25 -17.49 -2.26
CA ALA A 158 -1.21 -18.58 -2.07
C ALA A 158 -0.78 -19.67 -1.07
N PRO A 159 0.51 -20.10 -0.98
CA PRO A 159 0.93 -21.10 -0.01
C PRO A 159 0.85 -20.63 1.46
N TYR A 160 0.65 -19.35 1.70
CA TYR A 160 0.67 -18.73 3.03
C TYR A 160 -0.70 -18.16 3.47
N ARG A 161 -1.73 -18.35 2.66
CA ARG A 161 -3.12 -17.94 2.89
C ARG A 161 -3.97 -19.06 3.45
#